data_e0169f6c3e1d253b3b1b633e9291b0f1
#
_entry.id   e0169f6c3e1d253b3b1b633e9291b0f1
#
_cell.length_a   1.000
_cell.length_b   1.000
_cell.length_c   1.000
_cell.angle_alpha   90.00
_cell.angle_beta   90.00
_cell.angle_gamma   90.00
#
_symmetry.space_group_name_H-M   'P 1'
#
loop_
_entity.id
_entity.type
_entity.pdbx_description
1 polymer ?
#
loop_
_entity_poly.entity_id
_entity_poly.type
_entity_poly.pdbx_seq_one_letter_code
_entity_poly.pdbx_strand_id
1 'polypeptide(L)'
;MKDGVATLFVKVANSTRLLITTAVTVWLTCSLAYCAIEDKPLIEALWWGVVTGSTVGYGDSFPVSTPGRFIGACLIVSMVILTAMAISQLSAELIVDRDAFTHEEQEELARLERENNALLRAVLLRLAGEQAVADALATVPTDADAQKRDSASATTTKTLT
;
A
#
# COMPACT_ATOMS: atom_id res chain seq x y z
N MET A 1 -15.21 -11.15 17.49
CA MET A 1 -15.90 -10.18 16.62
C MET A 1 -14.95 -9.16 15.98
N LYS A 2 -13.87 -8.72 16.66
CA LYS A 2 -12.89 -7.76 16.11
C LYS A 2 -12.10 -8.33 14.93
N ASP A 3 -11.76 -9.61 14.95
CA ASP A 3 -10.95 -10.27 13.91
C ASP A 3 -11.70 -10.40 12.56
N GLY A 4 -13.01 -10.53 12.58
CA GLY A 4 -13.84 -10.66 11.39
C GLY A 4 -13.94 -9.36 10.57
N VAL A 5 -14.05 -8.21 11.25
CA VAL A 5 -14.13 -6.89 10.59
C VAL A 5 -12.78 -6.52 9.99
N ALA A 6 -11.69 -6.74 10.72
CA ALA A 6 -10.34 -6.49 10.22
C ALA A 6 -10.01 -7.37 9.00
N THR A 7 -10.39 -8.65 9.05
CA THR A 7 -10.19 -9.58 7.94
C THR A 7 -11.00 -9.19 6.70
N LEU A 8 -12.24 -8.73 6.89
CA LEU A 8 -13.08 -8.24 5.80
C LEU A 8 -12.48 -6.98 5.17
N PHE A 9 -12.02 -6.04 6.01
CA PHE A 9 -11.39 -4.81 5.57
C PHE A 9 -10.13 -5.08 4.72
N VAL A 10 -9.26 -5.97 5.19
CA VAL A 10 -8.06 -6.39 4.44
C VAL A 10 -8.44 -7.09 3.13
N LYS A 11 -9.50 -7.90 3.12
CA LYS A 11 -9.97 -8.59 1.92
C LYS A 11 -10.52 -7.61 0.87
N VAL A 12 -11.28 -6.60 1.30
CA VAL A 12 -11.79 -5.52 0.42
C VAL A 12 -10.62 -4.68 -0.10
N ALA A 13 -9.65 -4.35 0.76
CA ALA A 13 -8.47 -3.59 0.40
C ALA A 13 -7.56 -4.31 -0.62
N ASN A 14 -7.61 -5.65 -0.67
CA ASN A 14 -6.70 -6.46 -1.50
C ASN A 14 -7.36 -6.96 -2.81
N SER A 15 -8.61 -6.59 -3.08
CA SER A 15 -9.34 -7.04 -4.26
C SER A 15 -10.13 -5.91 -4.91
N THR A 16 -9.68 -5.44 -6.07
CA THR A 16 -10.32 -4.39 -6.86
C THR A 16 -11.80 -4.70 -7.16
N ARG A 17 -12.11 -5.96 -7.46
CA ARG A 17 -13.50 -6.39 -7.72
C ARG A 17 -14.37 -6.25 -6.48
N LEU A 18 -13.85 -6.68 -5.32
CA LEU A 18 -14.59 -6.60 -4.05
C LEU A 18 -14.77 -5.15 -3.62
N LEU A 19 -13.79 -4.30 -3.85
CA LEU A 19 -13.88 -2.87 -3.57
C LEU A 19 -14.95 -2.19 -4.42
N ILE A 20 -14.98 -2.44 -5.73
CA ILE A 20 -16.00 -1.89 -6.63
C ILE A 20 -17.39 -2.39 -6.24
N THR A 21 -17.57 -3.69 -5.99
CA THR A 21 -18.86 -4.23 -5.60
C THR A 21 -19.33 -3.66 -4.26
N THR A 22 -18.44 -3.46 -3.30
CA THR A 22 -18.77 -2.83 -2.01
C THR A 22 -19.20 -1.38 -2.20
N ALA A 23 -18.46 -0.61 -3.01
CA ALA A 23 -18.78 0.80 -3.30
C ALA A 23 -20.16 0.94 -3.97
N VAL A 24 -20.43 0.11 -4.98
CA VAL A 24 -21.74 0.09 -5.67
C VAL A 24 -22.85 -0.31 -4.70
N THR A 25 -22.64 -1.29 -3.85
CA THR A 25 -23.64 -1.73 -2.86
C THR A 25 -23.94 -0.63 -1.85
N VAL A 26 -22.93 0.03 -1.30
CA VAL A 26 -23.08 1.14 -0.36
C VAL A 26 -23.82 2.30 -1.03
N TRP A 27 -23.41 2.69 -2.22
CA TRP A 27 -24.06 3.74 -3.00
C TRP A 27 -25.54 3.45 -3.25
N LEU A 28 -25.88 2.25 -3.77
CA LEU A 28 -27.25 1.86 -4.03
C LEU A 28 -28.11 1.81 -2.76
N THR A 29 -27.58 1.18 -1.69
CA THR A 29 -28.30 1.04 -0.43
C THR A 29 -28.63 2.41 0.19
N CYS A 30 -27.65 3.31 0.23
CA CYS A 30 -27.86 4.66 0.78
C CYS A 30 -28.79 5.50 -0.11
N SER A 31 -28.68 5.38 -1.44
CA SER A 31 -29.58 6.09 -2.38
C SER A 31 -31.03 5.61 -2.26
N LEU A 32 -31.25 4.30 -2.16
CA LEU A 32 -32.60 3.74 -1.96
C LEU A 32 -33.17 4.14 -0.59
N ALA A 33 -32.37 4.14 0.45
CA ALA A 33 -32.78 4.60 1.77
C ALA A 33 -33.12 6.10 1.75
N TYR A 34 -32.34 6.92 1.07
CA TYR A 34 -32.62 8.35 0.89
C TYR A 34 -33.93 8.56 0.13
N CYS A 35 -34.17 7.84 -0.98
CA CYS A 35 -35.41 7.84 -1.74
C CYS A 35 -36.64 7.55 -0.85
N ALA A 36 -36.55 6.53 0.00
CA ALA A 36 -37.63 6.11 0.87
C ALA A 36 -37.88 7.08 2.06
N ILE A 37 -36.84 7.71 2.58
CA ILE A 37 -36.94 8.56 3.79
C ILE A 37 -37.35 10.00 3.43
N GLU A 38 -36.82 10.52 2.32
CA GLU A 38 -37.07 11.91 1.89
C GLU A 38 -38.20 12.02 0.87
N ASP A 39 -38.85 10.90 0.54
CA ASP A 39 -39.92 10.80 -0.48
C ASP A 39 -39.54 11.43 -1.84
N LYS A 40 -38.27 11.15 -2.25
CA LYS A 40 -37.70 11.66 -3.48
C LYS A 40 -37.79 10.68 -4.64
N PRO A 41 -37.92 11.15 -5.90
CA PRO A 41 -37.86 10.28 -7.06
C PRO A 41 -36.54 9.46 -7.07
N LEU A 42 -36.65 8.20 -7.51
CA LEU A 42 -35.50 7.29 -7.55
C LEU A 42 -34.30 7.89 -8.32
N ILE A 43 -34.56 8.55 -9.44
CA ILE A 43 -33.51 9.13 -10.28
C ILE A 43 -32.78 10.26 -9.54
N GLU A 44 -33.51 11.07 -8.78
CA GLU A 44 -32.93 12.14 -7.96
C GLU A 44 -32.10 11.57 -6.80
N ALA A 45 -32.59 10.50 -6.18
CA ALA A 45 -31.88 9.83 -5.10
C ALA A 45 -30.57 9.16 -5.58
N LEU A 46 -30.59 8.53 -6.74
CA LEU A 46 -29.39 7.95 -7.36
C LEU A 46 -28.39 9.06 -7.74
N TRP A 47 -28.86 10.15 -8.30
CA TRP A 47 -28.03 11.32 -8.61
C TRP A 47 -27.40 11.91 -7.35
N TRP A 48 -28.20 12.14 -6.31
CA TRP A 48 -27.70 12.59 -5.00
C TRP A 48 -26.61 11.68 -4.45
N GLY A 49 -26.82 10.37 -4.54
CA GLY A 49 -25.85 9.37 -4.08
C GLY A 49 -24.52 9.43 -4.84
N VAL A 50 -24.55 9.67 -6.16
CA VAL A 50 -23.33 9.87 -6.97
C VAL A 50 -22.62 11.15 -6.57
N VAL A 51 -23.34 12.27 -6.54
CA VAL A 51 -22.78 13.62 -6.24
C VAL A 51 -22.19 13.67 -4.83
N THR A 52 -22.88 13.04 -3.86
CA THR A 52 -22.43 12.99 -2.47
C THR A 52 -21.25 12.03 -2.30
N GLY A 53 -21.35 10.83 -2.87
CA GLY A 53 -20.31 9.81 -2.77
C GLY A 53 -19.03 10.15 -3.50
N SER A 54 -19.10 10.92 -4.60
CA SER A 54 -17.94 11.44 -5.32
C SER A 54 -17.34 12.70 -4.68
N THR A 55 -17.89 13.17 -3.56
CA THR A 55 -17.46 14.38 -2.84
C THR A 55 -17.63 15.70 -3.62
N VAL A 56 -18.39 15.71 -4.71
CA VAL A 56 -18.66 16.91 -5.51
C VAL A 56 -19.62 17.87 -4.79
N GLY A 57 -20.75 17.35 -4.27
CA GLY A 57 -21.69 18.08 -3.42
C GLY A 57 -22.26 19.36 -4.06
N TYR A 58 -22.93 19.28 -5.20
CA TYR A 58 -23.52 20.45 -5.86
C TYR A 58 -24.56 21.19 -4.99
N GLY A 59 -25.15 20.49 -3.98
CA GLY A 59 -26.15 21.12 -3.10
C GLY A 59 -27.53 21.29 -3.73
N ASP A 60 -27.78 20.68 -4.88
CA ASP A 60 -29.04 20.65 -5.60
C ASP A 60 -30.07 19.71 -4.94
N SER A 61 -29.60 18.69 -4.26
CA SER A 61 -30.39 17.76 -3.46
C SER A 61 -29.65 17.40 -2.16
N PHE A 62 -30.37 17.46 -1.04
CA PHE A 62 -29.79 17.16 0.28
C PHE A 62 -30.86 16.66 1.26
N PRO A 63 -30.49 15.83 2.27
CA PRO A 63 -31.42 15.34 3.26
C PRO A 63 -31.84 16.43 4.24
N VAL A 64 -33.15 16.60 4.44
CA VAL A 64 -33.73 17.56 5.39
C VAL A 64 -34.09 16.89 6.72
N SER A 65 -34.46 15.64 6.70
CA SER A 65 -34.82 14.87 7.88
C SER A 65 -33.59 14.42 8.67
N THR A 66 -33.72 14.19 9.98
CA THR A 66 -32.63 13.68 10.83
C THR A 66 -32.16 12.28 10.36
N PRO A 67 -33.04 11.30 10.06
CA PRO A 67 -32.59 9.99 9.57
C PRO A 67 -31.94 10.10 8.17
N GLY A 68 -32.42 10.98 7.30
CA GLY A 68 -31.79 11.23 6.01
C GLY A 68 -30.36 11.77 6.14
N ARG A 69 -30.13 12.70 7.07
CA ARG A 69 -28.79 13.24 7.37
C ARG A 69 -27.85 12.16 7.90
N PHE A 70 -28.37 11.22 8.71
CA PHE A 70 -27.56 10.12 9.20
C PHE A 70 -27.12 9.19 8.05
N ILE A 71 -28.02 8.87 7.11
CA ILE A 71 -27.70 8.10 5.90
C ILE A 71 -26.66 8.83 5.05
N GLY A 72 -26.81 10.15 4.89
CA GLY A 72 -25.84 10.97 4.18
C GLY A 72 -24.45 10.92 4.82
N ALA A 73 -24.37 11.01 6.14
CA ALA A 73 -23.11 10.88 6.87
C ALA A 73 -22.48 9.48 6.69
N CYS A 74 -23.29 8.40 6.75
CA CYS A 74 -22.82 7.04 6.50
C CYS A 74 -22.28 6.88 5.07
N LEU A 75 -22.99 7.43 4.07
CA LEU A 75 -22.55 7.41 2.67
C LEU A 75 -21.20 8.13 2.51
N ILE A 76 -21.08 9.35 3.02
CA ILE A 76 -19.86 10.16 2.91
C ILE A 76 -18.67 9.41 3.54
N VAL A 77 -18.79 8.97 4.79
CA VAL A 77 -17.70 8.29 5.49
C VAL A 77 -17.29 7.00 4.76
N SER A 78 -18.26 6.20 4.34
CA SER A 78 -17.99 4.95 3.63
C SER A 78 -17.30 5.20 2.28
N MET A 79 -17.78 6.16 1.50
CA MET A 79 -17.23 6.45 0.18
C MET A 79 -15.83 7.09 0.26
N VAL A 80 -15.57 7.94 1.25
CA VAL A 80 -14.21 8.48 1.48
C VAL A 80 -13.21 7.36 1.78
N ILE A 81 -13.58 6.40 2.64
CA ILE A 81 -12.72 5.25 2.94
C ILE A 81 -12.49 4.38 1.70
N LEU A 82 -13.55 4.06 0.96
CA LEU A 82 -13.45 3.24 -0.25
C LEU A 82 -12.63 3.92 -1.35
N THR A 83 -12.76 5.23 -1.52
CA THR A 83 -11.95 6.01 -2.46
C THR A 83 -10.48 6.02 -2.06
N ALA A 84 -10.17 6.19 -0.78
CA ALA A 84 -8.79 6.12 -0.29
C ALA A 84 -8.16 4.74 -0.54
N MET A 85 -8.94 3.66 -0.33
CA MET A 85 -8.50 2.30 -0.65
C MET A 85 -8.28 2.09 -2.16
N ALA A 86 -9.15 2.63 -3.01
CA ALA A 86 -9.01 2.57 -4.47
C ALA A 86 -7.74 3.27 -4.95
N ILE A 87 -7.47 4.47 -4.44
CA ILE A 87 -6.25 5.23 -4.76
C ILE A 87 -5.01 4.45 -4.31
N SER A 88 -5.04 3.86 -3.12
CA SER A 88 -3.93 3.05 -2.59
C SER A 88 -3.64 1.83 -3.47
N GLN A 89 -4.67 1.11 -3.93
CA GLN A 89 -4.50 -0.03 -4.84
C GLN A 89 -3.91 0.40 -6.19
N LEU A 90 -4.45 1.47 -6.78
CA LEU A 90 -3.95 2.00 -8.05
C LEU A 90 -2.50 2.45 -7.94
N SER A 91 -2.14 3.12 -6.84
CA SER A 91 -0.77 3.52 -6.58
C SER A 91 0.17 2.32 -6.45
N ALA A 92 -0.27 1.25 -5.77
CA ALA A 92 0.52 0.03 -5.62
C ALA A 92 0.77 -0.66 -6.97
N GLU A 93 -0.24 -0.77 -7.83
CA GLU A 93 -0.10 -1.33 -9.19
C GLU A 93 0.87 -0.49 -10.05
N LEU A 94 0.78 0.84 -9.98
CA LEU A 94 1.67 1.74 -10.73
C LEU A 94 3.11 1.72 -10.24
N ILE A 95 3.34 1.46 -8.93
CA ILE A 95 4.68 1.39 -8.35
C ILE A 95 5.33 0.05 -8.67
N VAL A 96 4.59 -1.06 -8.60
CA VAL A 96 5.12 -2.41 -8.92
C VAL A 96 5.65 -2.47 -10.35
N ASP A 97 5.00 -1.82 -11.32
CA ASP A 97 5.53 -1.74 -12.69
C ASP A 97 6.78 -0.85 -12.83
N ARG A 98 7.03 0.05 -11.87
CA ARG A 98 8.21 0.93 -11.89
C ARG A 98 9.39 0.39 -11.06
N ASP A 99 9.09 -0.36 -10.02
CA ASP A 99 10.08 -0.97 -9.11
C ASP A 99 10.36 -2.45 -9.44
N ALA A 100 9.88 -2.93 -10.58
CA ALA A 100 10.49 -4.08 -11.23
C ALA A 100 11.89 -3.66 -11.78
N PHE A 101 12.73 -3.19 -10.87
CA PHE A 101 14.18 -3.38 -10.95
C PHE A 101 14.32 -4.88 -11.13
N THR A 102 14.40 -5.26 -12.38
CA THR A 102 14.34 -6.64 -12.79
C THR A 102 15.42 -7.39 -12.03
N HIS A 103 15.13 -8.61 -11.63
CA HIS A 103 16.17 -9.50 -11.08
C HIS A 103 17.47 -9.44 -11.89
N GLU A 104 17.35 -9.14 -13.18
CA GLU A 104 18.45 -8.90 -14.10
C GLU A 104 19.32 -7.69 -13.72
N GLU A 105 18.72 -6.55 -13.36
CA GLU A 105 19.49 -5.35 -12.93
C GLU A 105 20.12 -5.55 -11.55
N GLN A 106 19.48 -6.28 -10.64
CA GLN A 106 20.09 -6.64 -9.35
C GLN A 106 21.25 -7.62 -9.52
N GLU A 107 21.14 -8.59 -10.42
CA GLU A 107 22.23 -9.50 -10.76
C GLU A 107 23.38 -8.77 -11.44
N GLU A 108 23.08 -7.82 -12.31
CA GLU A 108 24.09 -7.01 -13.00
C GLU A 108 24.82 -6.08 -12.02
N LEU A 109 24.13 -5.42 -11.10
CA LEU A 109 24.74 -4.63 -10.03
C LEU A 109 25.62 -5.51 -9.12
N ALA A 110 25.15 -6.65 -8.70
CA ALA A 110 25.93 -7.57 -7.88
C ALA A 110 27.15 -8.12 -8.63
N ARG A 111 27.07 -8.28 -9.96
CA ARG A 111 28.19 -8.65 -10.81
C ARG A 111 29.21 -7.52 -10.90
N LEU A 112 28.78 -6.29 -11.16
CA LEU A 112 29.64 -5.10 -11.21
C LEU A 112 30.32 -4.83 -9.88
N GLU A 113 29.65 -5.04 -8.76
CA GLU A 113 30.25 -4.93 -7.44
C GLU A 113 31.36 -5.98 -7.21
N ARG A 114 31.14 -7.23 -7.61
CA ARG A 114 32.17 -8.27 -7.52
C ARG A 114 33.38 -7.96 -8.39
N GLU A 115 33.13 -7.48 -9.60
CA GLU A 115 34.19 -7.10 -10.55
C GLU A 115 35.01 -5.90 -10.04
N ASN A 116 34.32 -4.89 -9.49
CA ASN A 116 34.94 -3.71 -8.88
C ASN A 116 35.77 -4.08 -7.64
N ASN A 117 35.24 -4.96 -6.79
CA ASN A 117 35.97 -5.46 -5.63
C ASN A 117 37.20 -6.30 -6.03
N ALA A 118 37.13 -7.07 -7.11
CA ALA A 118 38.26 -7.82 -7.62
C ALA A 118 39.36 -6.88 -8.15
N LEU A 119 38.98 -5.84 -8.89
CA LEU A 119 39.91 -4.82 -9.39
C LEU A 119 40.54 -4.04 -8.24
N LEU A 120 39.77 -3.63 -7.22
CA LEU A 120 40.28 -2.97 -6.05
C LEU A 120 41.30 -3.83 -5.30
N ARG A 121 41.02 -5.12 -5.12
CA ARG A 121 41.97 -6.07 -4.52
C ARG A 121 43.26 -6.19 -5.35
N ALA A 122 43.16 -6.27 -6.68
CA ALA A 122 44.31 -6.35 -7.57
C ALA A 122 45.17 -5.08 -7.52
N VAL A 123 44.56 -3.90 -7.39
CA VAL A 123 45.24 -2.62 -7.26
C VAL A 123 45.95 -2.52 -5.87
N LEU A 124 45.27 -2.92 -4.81
CA LEU A 124 45.84 -2.93 -3.46
C LEU A 124 47.02 -3.89 -3.37
N LEU A 125 46.94 -5.08 -3.96
CA LEU A 125 48.05 -6.03 -4.02
C LEU A 125 49.28 -5.46 -4.76
N ARG A 126 49.06 -4.68 -5.81
CA ARG A 126 50.16 -4.02 -6.55
C ARG A 126 50.80 -2.86 -5.78
N LEU A 127 50.03 -2.10 -5.00
CA LEU A 127 50.49 -0.89 -4.33
C LEU A 127 51.09 -1.13 -2.96
N ALA A 128 50.64 -2.14 -2.23
CA ALA A 128 50.96 -2.28 -0.80
C ALA A 128 51.87 -3.49 -0.45
N GLY A 129 52.15 -4.39 -1.39
CA GLY A 129 52.86 -5.64 -1.09
C GLY A 129 52.01 -6.65 -0.32
N GLU A 130 52.33 -7.93 -0.43
CA GLU A 130 51.47 -9.03 0.05
C GLU A 130 51.13 -9.01 1.55
N GLN A 131 52.05 -8.51 2.41
CA GLN A 131 51.84 -8.51 3.87
C GLN A 131 50.91 -7.42 4.38
N ALA A 132 50.96 -6.23 3.84
CA ALA A 132 50.08 -5.12 4.24
C ALA A 132 48.63 -5.33 3.76
N VAL A 133 48.45 -6.08 2.68
CA VAL A 133 47.12 -6.44 2.15
C VAL A 133 46.46 -7.57 2.95
N ALA A 134 47.24 -8.55 3.40
CA ALA A 134 46.74 -9.61 4.28
C ALA A 134 46.19 -9.04 5.60
N ASP A 135 46.87 -8.04 6.19
CA ASP A 135 46.40 -7.35 7.40
C ASP A 135 45.16 -6.49 7.16
N ALA A 136 45.10 -5.79 6.03
CA ALA A 136 43.92 -5.00 5.66
C ALA A 136 42.68 -5.85 5.34
N LEU A 137 42.85 -7.00 4.71
CA LEU A 137 41.77 -7.95 4.40
C LEU A 137 41.25 -8.69 5.64
N ALA A 138 42.09 -8.91 6.66
CA ALA A 138 41.70 -9.49 7.94
C ALA A 138 40.77 -8.58 8.75
N THR A 139 40.80 -7.27 8.48
CA THR A 139 39.93 -6.26 9.15
C THR A 139 38.61 -5.98 8.42
N VAL A 140 38.45 -6.46 7.20
CA VAL A 140 37.18 -6.32 6.45
C VAL A 140 36.19 -7.40 6.91
N PRO A 141 35.01 -7.02 7.42
CA PRO A 141 34.00 -7.98 7.83
C PRO A 141 33.64 -8.91 6.65
N THR A 142 33.71 -10.20 6.87
CA THR A 142 33.27 -11.19 5.88
C THR A 142 31.75 -11.17 5.76
N ASP A 143 31.20 -11.54 4.59
CA ASP A 143 29.75 -11.63 4.36
C ASP A 143 29.06 -12.51 5.43
N ALA A 144 29.80 -13.44 6.05
CA ALA A 144 29.34 -14.25 7.18
C ALA A 144 29.04 -13.40 8.44
N ASP A 145 29.77 -12.31 8.67
CA ASP A 145 29.56 -11.40 9.80
C ASP A 145 28.37 -10.44 9.55
N ALA A 146 28.15 -10.05 8.31
CA ALA A 146 26.96 -9.29 7.90
C ALA A 146 25.69 -10.14 8.10
N GLN A 147 25.72 -11.38 7.65
CA GLN A 147 24.59 -12.32 7.78
C GLN A 147 24.28 -12.67 9.24
N LYS A 148 25.30 -12.69 10.10
CA LYS A 148 25.15 -12.93 11.54
C LYS A 148 24.56 -11.72 12.27
N ARG A 149 24.83 -10.49 11.80
CA ARG A 149 24.21 -9.26 12.31
C ARG A 149 22.74 -9.17 11.94
N ASP A 150 22.38 -9.50 10.71
CA ASP A 150 20.98 -9.52 10.24
C ASP A 150 20.16 -10.61 10.96
N SER A 151 20.73 -11.78 11.19
CA SER A 151 20.07 -12.82 11.97
C SER A 151 19.90 -12.47 13.45
N ALA A 152 20.85 -11.75 14.04
CA ALA A 152 20.79 -11.27 15.41
C ALA A 152 19.77 -10.13 15.59
N SER A 153 19.66 -9.22 14.63
CA SER A 153 18.66 -8.14 14.63
C SER A 153 17.24 -8.68 14.47
N ALA A 154 17.05 -9.70 13.62
CA ALA A 154 15.76 -10.36 13.42
C ALA A 154 15.26 -11.11 14.67
N THR A 155 16.19 -11.63 15.49
CA THR A 155 15.85 -12.34 16.74
C THR A 155 15.42 -11.37 17.84
N THR A 156 16.03 -10.17 17.90
CA THR A 156 15.72 -9.14 18.92
C THR A 156 14.34 -8.53 18.70
N THR A 157 13.91 -8.37 17.44
CA THR A 157 12.58 -7.82 17.12
C THR A 157 11.45 -8.78 17.47
N LYS A 158 11.73 -10.09 17.53
CA LYS A 158 10.73 -11.13 17.82
C LYS A 158 10.45 -11.33 19.32
N THR A 159 11.28 -10.75 20.20
CA THR A 159 11.17 -10.90 21.66
C THR A 159 10.46 -9.70 22.32
N LEU A 160 10.12 -8.65 21.57
CA LEU A 160 9.49 -7.41 22.03
C LEU A 160 8.01 -7.25 21.59
N THR A 161 7.41 -8.28 21.01
CA THR A 161 5.96 -8.37 20.69
C THR A 161 5.31 -9.49 21.45
#